data_95c63dca6657429daf9e03b0ed798a60
#
_entry.id   95c63dca6657429daf9e03b0ed798a60
#
_cell.length_a   1.000
_cell.length_b   1.000
_cell.length_c   1.000
_cell.angle_alpha   90.00
_cell.angle_beta   90.00
_cell.angle_gamma   90.00
#
_symmetry.space_group_name_H-M   'P 1'
#
loop_
_entity.id
_entity.type
_entity.pdbx_description
1 polymer ?
#
loop_
_entity_poly.entity_id
_entity_poly.type
_entity_poly.pdbx_seq_one_letter_code
_entity_poly.pdbx_strand_id
1 'polypeptide(L)'
;MTPKPSLEANLTAAIVVFDIDGVVRDVAGSYRRAIADTVEHFTAKAYRPTQADMDSLKSEGIWNNDWEASQELVYRSFETQGQKRSEIAIDYQTLIDFFQSRYQGLNPQNWTGYICTEPLLLQPTYLESLTQAGIPWGFFSGAPRAEAAYVLEGRLGLQSPVLMAMEDAPGKPDPTGLFAAVHQLDNQSSIDVATPVIYVGDTVADMYTVEKARSLQPSRRWIGVGILPPHLQQTPERRDAYAVNLQQAGAVAIFSNVQELTPAKIGELLLSCF
;
A
#
# COMPACT_ATOMS: atom_id res chain seq x y z
N MET A 1 -16.24 25.65 46.48
CA MET A 1 -16.63 24.84 45.29
C MET A 1 -15.38 24.74 44.43
N THR A 2 -14.67 23.63 44.53
CA THR A 2 -13.55 23.29 43.64
C THR A 2 -14.14 22.83 42.30
N PRO A 3 -13.68 23.35 41.17
CA PRO A 3 -14.14 22.87 39.88
C PRO A 3 -13.72 21.39 39.72
N LYS A 4 -14.71 20.54 39.34
CA LYS A 4 -14.44 19.19 38.89
C LYS A 4 -13.46 19.26 37.71
N PRO A 5 -12.41 18.43 37.67
CA PRO A 5 -11.61 18.29 36.49
C PRO A 5 -12.53 17.79 35.36
N SER A 6 -12.54 18.53 34.25
CA SER A 6 -13.14 18.09 33.00
C SER A 6 -12.52 16.72 32.64
N LEU A 7 -13.38 15.71 32.49
CA LEU A 7 -13.04 14.49 31.78
C LEU A 7 -12.87 14.86 30.28
N GLU A 8 -11.78 15.54 29.95
CA GLU A 8 -11.22 15.42 28.62
C GLU A 8 -10.74 13.97 28.55
N ALA A 9 -11.49 13.18 27.83
CA ALA A 9 -11.10 11.81 27.51
C ALA A 9 -9.66 11.87 27.00
N ASN A 10 -8.72 11.27 27.72
CA ASN A 10 -7.44 10.88 27.17
C ASN A 10 -7.77 10.01 25.97
N LEU A 11 -7.86 10.61 24.77
CA LEU A 11 -7.86 9.89 23.54
C LEU A 11 -6.58 9.05 23.58
N THR A 12 -6.75 7.76 23.71
CA THR A 12 -5.63 6.83 23.81
C THR A 12 -4.79 7.09 22.56
N ALA A 13 -3.59 7.61 22.75
CA ALA A 13 -2.69 7.93 21.65
C ALA A 13 -2.45 6.67 20.83
N ALA A 14 -2.42 6.81 19.51
CA ALA A 14 -2.03 5.74 18.57
C ALA A 14 -1.07 6.33 17.55
N ILE A 15 -0.25 5.48 16.94
CA ILE A 15 0.51 5.81 15.74
C ILE A 15 -0.22 5.17 14.56
N VAL A 16 -0.33 5.88 13.45
CA VAL A 16 -0.90 5.33 12.21
C VAL A 16 0.17 5.30 11.13
N VAL A 17 0.42 4.13 10.57
CA VAL A 17 1.28 3.96 9.40
C VAL A 17 0.43 3.50 8.24
N PHE A 18 0.58 4.15 7.09
CA PHE A 18 -0.19 3.87 5.88
C PHE A 18 0.68 3.17 4.84
N ASP A 19 0.12 2.20 4.13
CA ASP A 19 0.58 1.89 2.79
C ASP A 19 0.20 3.02 1.83
N ILE A 20 0.78 3.03 0.63
CA ILE A 20 0.53 4.07 -0.37
C ILE A 20 -0.41 3.56 -1.46
N ASP A 21 -0.06 2.45 -2.11
CA ASP A 21 -0.81 1.92 -3.25
C ASP A 21 -2.12 1.28 -2.76
N GLY A 22 -3.24 1.64 -3.37
CA GLY A 22 -4.57 1.20 -2.93
C GLY A 22 -5.11 1.88 -1.67
N VAL A 23 -4.27 2.64 -0.93
CA VAL A 23 -4.62 3.37 0.30
C VAL A 23 -4.58 4.88 0.09
N VAL A 24 -3.47 5.42 -0.38
CA VAL A 24 -3.28 6.85 -0.63
C VAL A 24 -3.67 7.22 -2.06
N ARG A 25 -3.39 6.33 -3.01
CA ARG A 25 -3.70 6.49 -4.44
C ARG A 25 -4.34 5.24 -5.02
N ASP A 26 -5.20 5.42 -6.03
CA ASP A 26 -5.74 4.32 -6.82
C ASP A 26 -4.80 4.00 -7.99
N VAL A 27 -4.16 2.85 -7.90
CA VAL A 27 -3.18 2.39 -8.89
C VAL A 27 -3.76 1.44 -9.94
N ALA A 28 -5.05 1.14 -9.89
CA ALA A 28 -5.68 0.18 -10.79
C ALA A 28 -5.60 0.60 -12.27
N GLY A 29 -5.64 1.91 -12.53
CA GLY A 29 -5.57 2.48 -13.88
C GLY A 29 -4.15 2.79 -14.38
N SER A 30 -3.13 2.59 -13.58
CA SER A 30 -1.75 2.99 -13.87
C SER A 30 -0.80 1.80 -14.02
N TYR A 31 -0.33 1.19 -12.92
CA TYR A 31 0.64 0.09 -13.02
C TYR A 31 0.05 -1.13 -13.75
N ARG A 32 -1.23 -1.45 -13.51
CA ARG A 32 -1.90 -2.55 -14.24
C ARG A 32 -1.97 -2.29 -15.74
N ARG A 33 -2.17 -1.02 -16.11
CA ARG A 33 -2.11 -0.61 -17.52
C ARG A 33 -0.69 -0.71 -18.05
N ALA A 34 0.33 -0.31 -17.27
CA ALA A 34 1.73 -0.44 -17.66
C ALA A 34 2.13 -1.92 -17.81
N ILE A 35 1.68 -2.83 -16.92
CA ILE A 35 1.84 -4.27 -17.07
C ILE A 35 1.23 -4.72 -18.41
N ALA A 36 -0.03 -4.36 -18.68
CA ALA A 36 -0.72 -4.78 -19.90
C ALA A 36 -0.01 -4.28 -21.18
N ASP A 37 0.41 -3.02 -21.20
CA ASP A 37 1.16 -2.44 -22.33
C ASP A 37 2.52 -3.13 -22.51
N THR A 38 3.20 -3.46 -21.42
CA THR A 38 4.51 -4.14 -21.44
C THR A 38 4.36 -5.56 -22.02
N VAL A 39 3.40 -6.33 -21.51
CA VAL A 39 3.16 -7.69 -22.01
C VAL A 39 2.76 -7.66 -23.47
N GLU A 40 1.87 -6.76 -23.87
CA GLU A 40 1.47 -6.61 -25.28
C GLU A 40 2.67 -6.26 -26.18
N HIS A 41 3.56 -5.39 -25.72
CA HIS A 41 4.76 -5.03 -26.44
C HIS A 41 5.71 -6.23 -26.64
N PHE A 42 6.05 -6.92 -25.55
CA PHE A 42 7.00 -8.03 -25.58
C PHE A 42 6.46 -9.32 -26.21
N THR A 43 5.14 -9.43 -26.37
CA THR A 43 4.47 -10.49 -27.14
C THR A 43 4.16 -10.09 -28.57
N ALA A 44 4.72 -8.99 -29.08
CA ALA A 44 4.45 -8.46 -30.41
C ALA A 44 2.93 -8.30 -30.70
N LYS A 45 2.15 -7.87 -29.68
CA LYS A 45 0.68 -7.70 -29.69
C LYS A 45 -0.11 -9.02 -29.77
N ALA A 46 0.53 -10.16 -29.56
CA ALA A 46 -0.17 -11.45 -29.57
C ALA A 46 -1.02 -11.66 -28.31
N TYR A 47 -0.65 -11.00 -27.19
CA TYR A 47 -1.39 -11.10 -25.92
C TYR A 47 -1.36 -9.79 -25.17
N ARG A 48 -2.53 -9.35 -24.71
CA ARG A 48 -2.73 -8.26 -23.77
C ARG A 48 -3.49 -8.79 -22.55
N PRO A 49 -2.87 -8.87 -21.36
CA PRO A 49 -3.54 -9.41 -20.18
C PRO A 49 -4.73 -8.55 -19.76
N THR A 50 -5.79 -9.22 -19.34
CA THR A 50 -6.97 -8.59 -18.72
C THR A 50 -6.75 -8.32 -17.24
N GLN A 51 -7.66 -7.59 -16.60
CA GLN A 51 -7.65 -7.41 -15.14
C GLN A 51 -7.73 -8.76 -14.42
N ALA A 52 -8.53 -9.69 -14.92
CA ALA A 52 -8.68 -11.03 -14.34
C ALA A 52 -7.37 -11.85 -14.42
N ASP A 53 -6.62 -11.73 -15.51
CA ASP A 53 -5.32 -12.40 -15.67
C ASP A 53 -4.33 -11.87 -14.63
N MET A 54 -4.30 -10.55 -14.42
CA MET A 54 -3.43 -9.92 -13.43
C MET A 54 -3.86 -10.25 -12.00
N ASP A 55 -5.16 -10.27 -11.70
CA ASP A 55 -5.69 -10.68 -10.40
C ASP A 55 -5.33 -12.15 -10.10
N SER A 56 -5.44 -13.03 -11.10
CA SER A 56 -5.04 -14.43 -10.98
C SER A 56 -3.55 -14.56 -10.66
N LEU A 57 -2.69 -13.85 -11.39
CA LEU A 57 -1.25 -13.86 -11.14
C LEU A 57 -0.91 -13.33 -9.73
N LYS A 58 -1.47 -12.18 -9.36
CA LYS A 58 -1.23 -11.58 -8.04
C LYS A 58 -1.73 -12.45 -6.88
N SER A 59 -2.79 -13.26 -7.11
CA SER A 59 -3.32 -14.18 -6.09
C SER A 59 -2.36 -15.33 -5.74
N GLU A 60 -1.33 -15.60 -6.56
CA GLU A 60 -0.27 -16.55 -6.25
C GLU A 60 0.65 -16.08 -5.10
N GLY A 61 0.60 -14.77 -4.75
CA GLY A 61 1.25 -14.20 -3.57
C GLY A 61 2.77 -13.99 -3.68
N ILE A 62 3.37 -14.28 -4.84
CA ILE A 62 4.82 -14.17 -5.10
C ILE A 62 5.15 -13.07 -6.13
N TRP A 63 4.17 -12.57 -6.86
CA TRP A 63 4.34 -11.59 -7.93
C TRP A 63 4.02 -10.16 -7.47
N ASN A 64 4.66 -9.70 -6.38
CA ASN A 64 4.45 -8.36 -5.85
C ASN A 64 5.20 -7.28 -6.65
N ASN A 65 6.32 -7.63 -7.27
CA ASN A 65 7.07 -6.76 -8.16
C ASN A 65 6.40 -6.75 -9.55
N ASP A 66 6.00 -5.56 -10.02
CA ASP A 66 5.24 -5.41 -11.28
C ASP A 66 6.09 -5.70 -12.53
N TRP A 67 7.38 -5.51 -12.46
CA TRP A 67 8.29 -5.86 -13.55
C TRP A 67 8.44 -7.37 -13.68
N GLU A 68 8.59 -8.08 -12.56
CA GLU A 68 8.62 -9.54 -12.52
C GLU A 68 7.26 -10.11 -12.94
N ALA A 69 6.16 -9.51 -12.49
CA ALA A 69 4.81 -9.88 -12.92
C ALA A 69 4.62 -9.71 -14.43
N SER A 70 5.13 -8.62 -15.01
CA SER A 70 5.11 -8.38 -16.46
C SER A 70 5.91 -9.45 -17.20
N GLN A 71 7.13 -9.75 -16.73
CA GLN A 71 7.99 -10.77 -17.34
C GLN A 71 7.35 -12.15 -17.29
N GLU A 72 6.76 -12.51 -16.15
CA GLU A 72 6.07 -13.79 -15.98
C GLU A 72 4.89 -13.94 -16.93
N LEU A 73 4.06 -12.90 -17.10
CA LEU A 73 2.95 -12.94 -18.06
C LEU A 73 3.42 -13.08 -19.49
N VAL A 74 4.56 -12.48 -19.86
CA VAL A 74 5.17 -12.70 -21.18
C VAL A 74 5.57 -14.15 -21.35
N TYR A 75 6.28 -14.74 -20.35
CA TYR A 75 6.67 -16.16 -20.40
C TYR A 75 5.44 -17.08 -20.56
N ARG A 76 4.42 -16.90 -19.73
CA ARG A 76 3.19 -17.72 -19.79
C ARG A 76 2.49 -17.60 -21.15
N SER A 77 2.49 -16.42 -21.74
CA SER A 77 1.94 -16.22 -23.09
C SER A 77 2.64 -17.07 -24.15
N PHE A 78 3.97 -17.12 -24.13
CA PHE A 78 4.73 -17.97 -25.09
C PHE A 78 4.64 -19.44 -24.77
N GLU A 79 4.60 -19.82 -23.48
CA GLU A 79 4.42 -21.22 -23.04
C GLU A 79 3.07 -21.78 -23.50
N THR A 80 2.00 -20.98 -23.49
CA THR A 80 0.67 -21.39 -24.03
C THR A 80 0.70 -21.62 -25.54
N GLN A 81 1.68 -21.05 -26.25
CA GLN A 81 1.92 -21.26 -27.68
C GLN A 81 2.90 -22.41 -27.94
N GLY A 82 3.32 -23.13 -26.90
CA GLY A 82 4.19 -24.32 -27.00
C GLY A 82 5.68 -24.01 -27.02
N GLN A 83 6.09 -22.76 -26.78
CA GLN A 83 7.50 -22.42 -26.65
C GLN A 83 8.04 -22.79 -25.26
N LYS A 84 9.28 -23.23 -25.18
CA LYS A 84 9.91 -23.49 -23.88
C LYS A 84 10.43 -22.18 -23.30
N ARG A 85 10.25 -21.99 -22.00
CA ARG A 85 10.74 -20.80 -21.28
C ARG A 85 12.24 -20.52 -21.50
N SER A 86 13.06 -21.55 -21.58
CA SER A 86 14.51 -21.45 -21.86
C SER A 86 14.86 -20.90 -23.24
N GLU A 87 13.89 -20.90 -24.17
CA GLU A 87 14.06 -20.43 -25.54
C GLU A 87 13.55 -18.99 -25.71
N ILE A 88 12.90 -18.42 -24.67
CA ILE A 88 12.34 -17.07 -24.70
C ILE A 88 13.39 -16.12 -24.11
N ALA A 89 14.00 -15.32 -25.00
CA ALA A 89 14.97 -14.31 -24.59
C ALA A 89 14.26 -12.98 -24.28
N ILE A 90 14.20 -12.61 -22.99
CA ILE A 90 13.70 -11.30 -22.55
C ILE A 90 14.86 -10.60 -21.83
N ASP A 91 15.29 -9.47 -22.36
CA ASP A 91 16.18 -8.59 -21.64
C ASP A 91 15.36 -7.86 -20.56
N TYR A 92 15.66 -8.20 -19.29
CA TYR A 92 14.88 -7.71 -18.14
C TYR A 92 14.99 -6.19 -17.96
N GLN A 93 16.18 -5.62 -18.25
CA GLN A 93 16.33 -4.17 -18.14
C GLN A 93 15.53 -3.44 -19.22
N THR A 94 15.53 -3.94 -20.45
CA THR A 94 14.70 -3.40 -21.53
C THR A 94 13.20 -3.48 -21.19
N LEU A 95 12.76 -4.54 -20.49
CA LEU A 95 11.39 -4.67 -20.02
C LEU A 95 11.07 -3.60 -18.96
N ILE A 96 11.96 -3.40 -17.98
CA ILE A 96 11.81 -2.35 -16.96
C ILE A 96 11.75 -0.97 -17.62
N ASP A 97 12.65 -0.67 -18.53
CA ASP A 97 12.73 0.64 -19.22
C ASP A 97 11.43 0.90 -20.00
N PHE A 98 10.88 -0.10 -20.67
CA PHE A 98 9.60 0.03 -21.35
C PHE A 98 8.45 0.26 -20.39
N PHE A 99 8.36 -0.54 -19.30
CA PHE A 99 7.36 -0.36 -18.26
C PHE A 99 7.40 1.06 -17.70
N GLN A 100 8.58 1.53 -17.29
CA GLN A 100 8.76 2.85 -16.71
C GLN A 100 8.42 3.98 -17.71
N SER A 101 8.72 3.79 -18.99
CA SER A 101 8.33 4.75 -20.02
C SER A 101 6.81 4.96 -20.13
N ARG A 102 6.01 3.93 -19.76
CA ARG A 102 4.55 4.00 -19.68
C ARG A 102 4.08 4.55 -18.34
N TYR A 103 4.69 4.06 -17.26
CA TYR A 103 4.27 4.36 -15.90
C TYR A 103 4.68 5.76 -15.45
N GLN A 104 5.94 6.15 -15.61
CA GLN A 104 6.47 7.46 -15.27
C GLN A 104 6.50 8.42 -16.47
N GLY A 105 6.72 7.90 -17.67
CA GLY A 105 6.95 8.67 -18.89
C GLY A 105 8.41 8.63 -19.32
N LEU A 106 8.71 9.24 -20.47
CA LEU A 106 10.05 9.17 -21.09
C LEU A 106 11.08 10.11 -20.43
N ASN A 107 10.65 11.13 -19.69
CA ASN A 107 11.53 12.10 -19.07
C ASN A 107 11.56 11.87 -17.55
N PRO A 108 12.71 11.40 -16.98
CA PRO A 108 12.82 11.13 -15.56
C PRO A 108 12.76 12.38 -14.66
N GLN A 109 12.97 13.59 -15.22
CA GLN A 109 12.84 14.86 -14.49
C GLN A 109 11.45 15.48 -14.59
N ASN A 110 10.62 15.00 -15.52
CA ASN A 110 9.26 15.54 -15.72
C ASN A 110 8.33 14.41 -16.15
N TRP A 111 7.71 13.77 -15.17
CA TRP A 111 6.86 12.62 -15.39
C TRP A 111 5.57 13.01 -16.11
N THR A 112 5.22 12.21 -17.10
CA THR A 112 4.02 12.38 -17.93
C THR A 112 3.25 11.08 -18.14
N GLY A 113 3.70 10.02 -17.46
CA GLY A 113 3.11 8.68 -17.57
C GLY A 113 1.85 8.49 -16.72
N TYR A 114 1.43 7.23 -16.60
CA TYR A 114 0.17 6.87 -15.96
C TYR A 114 0.08 7.25 -14.48
N ILE A 115 1.20 7.26 -13.76
CA ILE A 115 1.29 7.69 -12.36
C ILE A 115 0.75 9.12 -12.14
N CYS A 116 0.85 9.98 -13.16
CA CYS A 116 0.43 11.38 -13.04
C CYS A 116 -1.09 11.54 -12.95
N THR A 117 -1.86 10.55 -13.42
CA THR A 117 -3.32 10.59 -13.48
C THR A 117 -4.00 9.69 -12.45
N GLU A 118 -3.25 9.05 -11.57
CA GLU A 118 -3.80 8.21 -10.51
C GLU A 118 -4.70 9.05 -9.58
N PRO A 119 -5.95 8.61 -9.31
CA PRO A 119 -6.79 9.29 -8.33
C PRO A 119 -6.16 9.23 -6.92
N LEU A 120 -6.17 10.34 -6.20
CA LEU A 120 -5.82 10.34 -4.79
C LEU A 120 -7.02 9.89 -3.96
N LEU A 121 -6.81 8.90 -3.11
CA LEU A 121 -7.82 8.35 -2.19
C LEU A 121 -7.79 9.03 -0.81
N LEU A 122 -6.71 9.78 -0.55
CA LEU A 122 -6.46 10.51 0.68
C LEU A 122 -6.25 11.97 0.33
N GLN A 123 -6.82 12.87 1.15
CA GLN A 123 -6.63 14.31 1.03
C GLN A 123 -5.73 14.83 2.16
N PRO A 124 -4.94 15.90 1.94
CA PRO A 124 -4.08 16.46 2.99
C PRO A 124 -4.84 16.84 4.27
N THR A 125 -6.08 17.32 4.14
CA THR A 125 -6.95 17.69 5.28
C THR A 125 -7.28 16.52 6.20
N TYR A 126 -7.29 15.28 5.68
CA TYR A 126 -7.44 14.10 6.51
C TYR A 126 -6.21 13.90 7.43
N LEU A 127 -5.00 14.00 6.88
CA LEU A 127 -3.76 13.91 7.67
C LEU A 127 -3.65 15.06 8.69
N GLU A 128 -4.09 16.26 8.31
CA GLU A 128 -4.19 17.40 9.22
C GLU A 128 -5.13 17.08 10.40
N SER A 129 -6.24 16.41 10.16
CA SER A 129 -7.17 16.00 11.21
C SER A 129 -6.55 15.01 12.21
N LEU A 130 -5.71 14.08 11.75
CA LEU A 130 -4.95 13.19 12.60
C LEU A 130 -3.93 13.97 13.44
N THR A 131 -3.20 14.89 12.81
CA THR A 131 -2.22 15.75 13.50
C THR A 131 -2.89 16.60 14.58
N GLN A 132 -4.04 17.19 14.29
CA GLN A 132 -4.83 17.99 15.26
C GLN A 132 -5.34 17.15 16.42
N ALA A 133 -5.60 15.87 16.19
CA ALA A 133 -5.97 14.90 17.23
C ALA A 133 -4.77 14.34 18.01
N GLY A 134 -3.54 14.80 17.73
CA GLY A 134 -2.33 14.31 18.37
C GLY A 134 -1.94 12.88 17.96
N ILE A 135 -2.38 12.42 16.78
CA ILE A 135 -2.10 11.10 16.23
C ILE A 135 -0.96 11.22 15.22
N PRO A 136 0.26 10.77 15.53
CA PRO A 136 1.37 10.72 14.59
C PRO A 136 1.10 9.73 13.46
N TRP A 137 1.57 10.07 12.27
CA TRP A 137 1.39 9.26 11.10
C TRP A 137 2.63 9.24 10.20
N GLY A 138 2.75 8.18 9.40
CA GLY A 138 3.82 7.99 8.43
C GLY A 138 3.42 6.93 7.40
N PHE A 139 4.38 6.54 6.55
CA PHE A 139 4.15 5.66 5.42
C PHE A 139 5.17 4.51 5.40
N PHE A 140 4.71 3.33 5.02
CA PHE A 140 5.53 2.18 4.67
C PHE A 140 4.97 1.53 3.41
N SER A 141 5.72 1.62 2.31
CA SER A 141 5.27 1.19 0.98
C SER A 141 6.29 0.30 0.29
N GLY A 142 5.79 -0.61 -0.55
CA GLY A 142 6.59 -1.36 -1.50
C GLY A 142 6.95 -0.57 -2.77
N ALA A 143 6.47 0.66 -2.92
CA ALA A 143 6.82 1.52 -4.05
C ALA A 143 8.26 2.05 -3.94
N PRO A 144 8.96 2.25 -5.07
CA PRO A 144 10.23 2.96 -5.08
C PRO A 144 10.11 4.35 -4.46
N ARG A 145 11.17 4.80 -3.77
CA ARG A 145 11.17 6.10 -3.07
C ARG A 145 10.79 7.27 -3.96
N ALA A 146 11.28 7.30 -5.20
CA ALA A 146 10.97 8.38 -6.14
C ALA A 146 9.46 8.45 -6.45
N GLU A 147 8.79 7.30 -6.58
CA GLU A 147 7.35 7.23 -6.85
C GLU A 147 6.53 7.60 -5.62
N ALA A 148 6.92 7.10 -4.45
CA ALA A 148 6.29 7.47 -3.18
C ALA A 148 6.42 8.98 -2.91
N ALA A 149 7.60 9.56 -3.07
CA ALA A 149 7.84 10.98 -2.91
C ALA A 149 7.04 11.83 -3.93
N TYR A 150 6.97 11.38 -5.19
CA TYR A 150 6.15 12.05 -6.20
C TYR A 150 4.68 12.19 -5.75
N VAL A 151 4.13 11.13 -5.16
CA VAL A 151 2.74 11.16 -4.66
C VAL A 151 2.62 11.99 -3.38
N LEU A 152 3.47 11.72 -2.39
CA LEU A 152 3.35 12.33 -1.07
C LEU A 152 3.75 13.80 -1.06
N GLU A 153 4.90 14.11 -1.65
CA GLU A 153 5.41 15.48 -1.67
C GLU A 153 4.91 16.26 -2.89
N GLY A 154 4.97 15.65 -4.07
CA GLY A 154 4.61 16.34 -5.32
C GLY A 154 3.12 16.56 -5.49
N ARG A 155 2.28 15.57 -5.17
CA ARG A 155 0.83 15.64 -5.42
C ARG A 155 0.01 15.99 -4.17
N LEU A 156 0.38 15.47 -2.98
CA LEU A 156 -0.28 15.81 -1.72
C LEU A 156 0.33 17.04 -1.04
N GLY A 157 1.52 17.49 -1.46
CA GLY A 157 2.18 18.68 -0.90
C GLY A 157 2.75 18.49 0.50
N LEU A 158 2.96 17.23 0.95
CA LEU A 158 3.50 16.93 2.26
C LEU A 158 4.98 17.35 2.33
N GLN A 159 5.42 17.81 3.48
CA GLN A 159 6.81 18.24 3.69
C GLN A 159 7.58 17.16 4.44
N SER A 160 8.47 16.45 3.74
CA SER A 160 9.35 15.41 4.29
C SER A 160 8.64 14.45 5.27
N PRO A 161 7.56 13.77 4.86
CA PRO A 161 6.84 12.85 5.72
C PRO A 161 7.71 11.66 6.11
N VAL A 162 7.44 11.03 7.26
CA VAL A 162 8.07 9.74 7.58
C VAL A 162 7.68 8.72 6.53
N LEU A 163 8.66 8.20 5.81
CA LEU A 163 8.49 7.26 4.70
C LEU A 163 9.56 6.18 4.73
N MET A 164 9.13 4.92 4.78
CA MET A 164 9.92 3.75 4.43
C MET A 164 9.45 3.25 3.07
N ALA A 165 10.33 3.32 2.08
CA ALA A 165 10.08 2.91 0.70
C ALA A 165 10.74 1.54 0.40
N MET A 166 10.61 1.06 -0.84
CA MET A 166 11.15 -0.23 -1.30
C MET A 166 12.64 -0.42 -0.97
N GLU A 167 13.43 0.65 -1.06
CA GLU A 167 14.89 0.61 -0.89
C GLU A 167 15.33 0.57 0.57
N ASP A 168 14.44 0.87 1.52
CA ASP A 168 14.80 1.05 2.92
C ASP A 168 14.68 -0.23 3.76
N ALA A 169 13.91 -1.21 3.27
CA ALA A 169 13.61 -2.43 4.03
C ALA A 169 13.24 -3.60 3.10
N PRO A 170 13.31 -4.84 3.60
CA PRO A 170 12.73 -5.99 2.91
C PRO A 170 11.25 -5.77 2.60
N GLY A 171 10.79 -6.36 1.49
CA GLY A 171 9.39 -6.27 1.05
C GLY A 171 8.43 -6.94 2.03
N LYS A 172 7.19 -6.43 2.08
CA LYS A 172 6.08 -7.04 2.82
C LYS A 172 5.89 -8.51 2.41
N PRO A 173 5.63 -9.40 3.35
CA PRO A 173 5.17 -9.18 4.71
C PRO A 173 6.30 -9.09 5.77
N ASP A 174 7.52 -8.68 5.43
CA ASP A 174 8.55 -8.42 6.43
C ASP A 174 8.23 -7.12 7.18
N PRO A 175 8.21 -7.09 8.54
CA PRO A 175 7.81 -5.91 9.30
C PRO A 175 8.93 -4.91 9.56
N THR A 176 10.14 -5.14 9.05
CA THR A 176 11.31 -4.28 9.30
C THR A 176 11.05 -2.82 8.92
N GLY A 177 10.43 -2.57 7.75
CA GLY A 177 10.07 -1.22 7.32
C GLY A 177 9.00 -0.58 8.21
N LEU A 178 8.01 -1.36 8.67
CA LEU A 178 7.01 -0.89 9.62
C LEU A 178 7.66 -0.48 10.95
N PHE A 179 8.58 -1.29 11.49
CA PHE A 179 9.30 -0.97 12.71
C PHE A 179 10.14 0.30 12.55
N ALA A 180 10.82 0.47 11.41
CA ALA A 180 11.62 1.65 11.13
C ALA A 180 10.76 2.93 11.06
N ALA A 181 9.60 2.89 10.40
CA ALA A 181 8.66 4.00 10.34
C ALA A 181 8.16 4.38 11.75
N VAL A 182 7.75 3.38 12.54
CA VAL A 182 7.27 3.59 13.91
C VAL A 182 8.36 4.15 14.80
N HIS A 183 9.59 3.63 14.73
CA HIS A 183 10.72 4.14 15.50
C HIS A 183 11.03 5.62 15.17
N GLN A 184 10.92 6.00 13.90
CA GLN A 184 11.11 7.40 13.51
C GLN A 184 10.00 8.30 14.07
N LEU A 185 8.74 7.84 14.07
CA LEU A 185 7.60 8.55 14.66
C LEU A 185 7.68 8.66 16.18
N ASP A 186 8.11 7.59 16.89
CA ASP A 186 8.36 7.59 18.33
C ASP A 186 9.36 8.69 18.71
N ASN A 187 10.48 8.77 17.98
CA ASN A 187 11.52 9.74 18.23
C ASN A 187 11.09 11.20 17.96
N GLN A 188 10.33 11.42 16.88
CA GLN A 188 9.87 12.76 16.51
C GLN A 188 8.82 13.31 17.47
N SER A 189 7.98 12.45 18.04
CA SER A 189 6.83 12.85 18.84
C SER A 189 7.01 12.57 20.33
N SER A 190 8.16 12.03 20.77
CA SER A 190 8.43 11.66 22.18
C SER A 190 7.33 10.76 22.77
N ILE A 191 6.90 9.75 21.98
CA ILE A 191 5.79 8.87 22.30
C ILE A 191 6.28 7.65 23.07
N ASP A 192 5.45 7.14 23.99
CA ASP A 192 5.73 5.89 24.72
C ASP A 192 5.81 4.72 23.72
N VAL A 193 6.87 3.92 23.86
CA VAL A 193 7.06 2.69 23.07
C VAL A 193 5.93 1.66 23.23
N ALA A 194 5.08 1.79 24.23
CA ALA A 194 3.87 1.01 24.43
C ALA A 194 2.67 1.52 23.62
N THR A 195 2.76 2.70 23.01
CA THR A 195 1.66 3.28 22.23
C THR A 195 1.23 2.34 21.10
N PRO A 196 -0.07 2.02 20.97
CA PRO A 196 -0.59 1.17 19.92
C PRO A 196 -0.24 1.68 18.51
N VAL A 197 0.02 0.77 17.60
CA VAL A 197 0.27 1.06 16.19
C VAL A 197 -0.86 0.48 15.35
N ILE A 198 -1.43 1.32 14.50
CA ILE A 198 -2.36 0.92 13.45
C ILE A 198 -1.61 0.95 12.12
N TYR A 199 -1.56 -0.18 11.43
CA TYR A 199 -1.06 -0.26 10.07
C TYR A 199 -2.24 -0.42 9.12
N VAL A 200 -2.30 0.48 8.13
CA VAL A 200 -3.41 0.58 7.17
C VAL A 200 -2.90 0.13 5.81
N GLY A 201 -3.47 -0.94 5.28
CA GLY A 201 -3.06 -1.50 3.99
C GLY A 201 -4.24 -2.06 3.22
N ASP A 202 -4.04 -2.34 1.94
CA ASP A 202 -5.07 -2.87 1.05
C ASP A 202 -4.85 -4.34 0.67
N THR A 203 -3.71 -4.94 1.05
CA THR A 203 -3.35 -6.29 0.66
C THR A 203 -3.27 -7.26 1.84
N VAL A 204 -3.37 -8.56 1.55
CA VAL A 204 -3.10 -9.64 2.52
C VAL A 204 -1.68 -9.57 3.07
N ALA A 205 -0.70 -9.14 2.25
CA ALA A 205 0.68 -8.96 2.68
C ALA A 205 0.83 -7.87 3.76
N ASP A 206 0.04 -6.80 3.70
CA ASP A 206 -0.02 -5.77 4.74
C ASP A 206 -0.50 -6.36 6.07
N MET A 207 -1.56 -7.14 6.02
CA MET A 207 -2.11 -7.79 7.22
C MET A 207 -1.12 -8.78 7.83
N TYR A 208 -0.45 -9.58 7.01
CA TYR A 208 0.62 -10.47 7.48
C TYR A 208 1.84 -9.72 8.03
N THR A 209 2.11 -8.51 7.54
CA THR A 209 3.13 -7.61 8.13
C THR A 209 2.79 -7.30 9.59
N VAL A 210 1.51 -6.99 9.87
CA VAL A 210 1.02 -6.74 11.24
C VAL A 210 1.12 -7.99 12.10
N GLU A 211 0.72 -9.16 11.59
CA GLU A 211 0.80 -10.43 12.34
C GLU A 211 2.24 -10.77 12.72
N LYS A 212 3.19 -10.57 11.80
CA LYS A 212 4.61 -10.75 12.09
C LYS A 212 5.13 -9.72 13.08
N ALA A 213 4.71 -8.44 12.96
CA ALA A 213 5.06 -7.41 13.92
C ALA A 213 4.57 -7.76 15.33
N ARG A 214 3.33 -8.24 15.45
CA ARG A 214 2.74 -8.72 16.71
C ARG A 214 3.53 -9.86 17.32
N SER A 215 3.98 -10.81 16.49
CA SER A 215 4.77 -11.95 16.93
C SER A 215 6.18 -11.57 17.39
N LEU A 216 6.82 -10.61 16.71
CA LEU A 216 8.20 -10.20 17.00
C LEU A 216 8.30 -9.16 18.13
N GLN A 217 7.27 -8.31 18.29
CA GLN A 217 7.21 -7.29 19.33
C GLN A 217 5.87 -7.37 20.10
N PRO A 218 5.64 -8.42 20.89
CA PRO A 218 4.36 -8.65 21.57
C PRO A 218 4.07 -7.65 22.72
N SER A 219 5.07 -6.91 23.17
CA SER A 219 4.91 -5.84 24.17
C SER A 219 4.21 -4.60 23.64
N ARG A 220 4.16 -4.43 22.30
CA ARG A 220 3.46 -3.34 21.64
C ARG A 220 2.21 -3.87 20.96
N ARG A 221 1.13 -3.11 21.02
CA ARG A 221 -0.13 -3.48 20.37
C ARG A 221 -0.09 -3.09 18.89
N TRP A 222 -0.26 -4.08 18.01
CA TRP A 222 -0.28 -3.92 16.56
C TRP A 222 -1.67 -4.23 16.01
N ILE A 223 -2.22 -3.32 15.23
CA ILE A 223 -3.60 -3.38 14.72
C ILE A 223 -3.56 -3.26 13.20
N GLY A 224 -4.09 -4.25 12.49
CA GLY A 224 -4.24 -4.23 11.04
C GLY A 224 -5.60 -3.67 10.64
N VAL A 225 -5.60 -2.66 9.77
CA VAL A 225 -6.81 -2.10 9.18
C VAL A 225 -6.76 -2.28 7.67
N GLY A 226 -7.79 -2.92 7.10
CA GLY A 226 -7.92 -3.16 5.69
C GLY A 226 -8.63 -2.03 4.96
N ILE A 227 -8.13 -1.64 3.79
CA ILE A 227 -8.82 -0.75 2.86
C ILE A 227 -9.21 -1.53 1.61
N LEU A 228 -10.40 -1.29 1.11
CA LEU A 228 -10.86 -1.87 -0.15
C LEU A 228 -10.55 -0.91 -1.30
N PRO A 229 -9.62 -1.24 -2.20
CA PRO A 229 -9.35 -0.39 -3.36
C PRO A 229 -10.59 -0.24 -4.26
N PRO A 230 -10.77 0.90 -4.96
CA PRO A 230 -11.98 1.17 -5.76
C PRO A 230 -12.30 0.09 -6.80
N HIS A 231 -11.29 -0.50 -7.43
CA HIS A 231 -11.48 -1.54 -8.45
C HIS A 231 -12.05 -2.86 -7.90
N LEU A 232 -11.94 -3.10 -6.59
CA LEU A 232 -12.51 -4.27 -5.92
C LEU A 232 -13.93 -4.02 -5.41
N GLN A 233 -14.41 -2.77 -5.45
CA GLN A 233 -15.73 -2.37 -4.98
C GLN A 233 -16.78 -2.30 -6.10
N GLN A 234 -16.43 -2.71 -7.33
CA GLN A 234 -17.32 -2.64 -8.50
C GLN A 234 -18.57 -3.51 -8.38
N THR A 235 -18.47 -4.65 -7.68
CA THR A 235 -19.63 -5.48 -7.35
C THR A 235 -19.60 -5.89 -5.89
N PRO A 236 -20.75 -6.11 -5.24
CA PRO A 236 -20.82 -6.58 -3.86
C PRO A 236 -20.06 -7.89 -3.63
N GLU A 237 -20.13 -8.82 -4.57
CA GLU A 237 -19.52 -10.14 -4.46
C GLU A 237 -17.98 -10.04 -4.41
N ARG A 238 -17.37 -9.20 -5.27
CA ARG A 238 -15.91 -8.98 -5.27
C ARG A 238 -15.47 -8.27 -3.99
N ARG A 239 -16.21 -7.23 -3.60
CA ARG A 239 -15.95 -6.46 -2.38
C ARG A 239 -15.98 -7.36 -1.15
N ASP A 240 -17.05 -8.15 -0.99
CA ASP A 240 -17.26 -8.98 0.18
C ASP A 240 -16.25 -10.14 0.24
N ALA A 241 -15.94 -10.77 -0.89
CA ALA A 241 -14.90 -11.79 -0.98
C ALA A 241 -13.53 -11.25 -0.58
N TYR A 242 -13.17 -10.06 -1.06
CA TYR A 242 -11.89 -9.44 -0.71
C TYR A 242 -11.82 -9.01 0.76
N ALA A 243 -12.92 -8.47 1.29
CA ALA A 243 -13.03 -8.15 2.71
C ALA A 243 -12.81 -9.38 3.60
N VAL A 244 -13.40 -10.52 3.24
CA VAL A 244 -13.17 -11.79 3.94
C VAL A 244 -11.69 -12.19 3.92
N ASN A 245 -11.00 -12.04 2.78
CA ASN A 245 -9.58 -12.36 2.68
C ASN A 245 -8.72 -11.48 3.61
N LEU A 246 -8.99 -10.18 3.67
CA LEU A 246 -8.29 -9.27 4.57
C LEU A 246 -8.57 -9.61 6.05
N GLN A 247 -9.83 -9.95 6.39
CA GLN A 247 -10.18 -10.38 7.75
C GLN A 247 -9.45 -11.66 8.15
N GLN A 248 -9.43 -12.66 7.27
CA GLN A 248 -8.70 -13.91 7.50
C GLN A 248 -7.19 -13.71 7.63
N ALA A 249 -6.64 -12.69 6.97
CA ALA A 249 -5.24 -12.31 7.09
C ALA A 249 -4.93 -11.46 8.35
N GLY A 250 -5.93 -11.08 9.16
CA GLY A 250 -5.73 -10.40 10.44
C GLY A 250 -6.24 -8.96 10.51
N ALA A 251 -6.96 -8.45 9.49
CA ALA A 251 -7.61 -7.14 9.59
C ALA A 251 -8.70 -7.15 10.66
N VAL A 252 -8.61 -6.20 11.61
CA VAL A 252 -9.61 -6.06 12.68
C VAL A 252 -10.78 -5.16 12.27
N ALA A 253 -10.56 -4.31 11.26
CA ALA A 253 -11.59 -3.48 10.64
C ALA A 253 -11.28 -3.32 9.16
N ILE A 254 -12.33 -3.08 8.36
CA ILE A 254 -12.22 -2.85 6.92
C ILE A 254 -13.06 -1.63 6.56
N PHE A 255 -12.47 -0.76 5.74
CA PHE A 255 -13.14 0.45 5.25
C PHE A 255 -13.11 0.50 3.72
N SER A 256 -14.08 1.19 3.15
CA SER A 256 -14.16 1.43 1.71
C SER A 256 -13.22 2.54 1.24
N ASN A 257 -12.81 3.41 2.16
CA ASN A 257 -11.86 4.49 1.92
C ASN A 257 -11.06 4.78 3.19
N VAL A 258 -9.79 5.11 3.05
CA VAL A 258 -8.89 5.37 4.18
C VAL A 258 -9.36 6.54 5.06
N GLN A 259 -10.06 7.53 4.52
CA GLN A 259 -10.55 8.69 5.26
C GLN A 259 -11.72 8.36 6.20
N GLU A 260 -12.31 7.17 6.08
CA GLU A 260 -13.29 6.66 7.07
C GLU A 260 -12.64 6.32 8.41
N LEU A 261 -11.32 6.08 8.43
CA LEU A 261 -10.54 5.87 9.66
C LEU A 261 -10.28 7.22 10.35
N THR A 262 -11.34 7.87 10.82
CA THR A 262 -11.29 9.15 11.53
C THR A 262 -10.63 9.01 12.91
N PRO A 263 -10.17 10.10 13.57
CA PRO A 263 -9.70 10.06 14.95
C PRO A 263 -10.68 9.40 15.92
N ALA A 264 -11.98 9.61 15.74
CA ALA A 264 -13.02 8.95 16.55
C ALA A 264 -13.03 7.42 16.32
N LYS A 265 -12.95 6.97 15.06
CA LYS A 265 -12.87 5.54 14.73
C LYS A 265 -11.60 4.89 15.24
N ILE A 266 -10.48 5.59 15.23
CA ILE A 266 -9.23 5.14 15.86
C ILE A 266 -9.47 4.89 17.35
N GLY A 267 -10.09 5.85 18.05
CA GLY A 267 -10.46 5.69 19.46
C GLY A 267 -11.36 4.47 19.71
N GLU A 268 -12.39 4.25 18.88
CA GLU A 268 -13.27 3.07 18.96
C GLU A 268 -12.48 1.75 18.78
N LEU A 269 -11.58 1.68 17.80
CA LEU A 269 -10.73 0.50 17.56
C LEU A 269 -9.82 0.20 18.75
N LEU A 270 -9.29 1.22 19.39
CA LEU A 270 -8.44 1.05 20.57
C LEU A 270 -9.22 0.50 21.76
N LEU A 271 -10.50 0.82 21.89
CA LEU A 271 -11.38 0.34 22.97
C LEU A 271 -11.96 -1.05 22.71
N SER A 272 -12.24 -1.41 21.46
CA SER A 272 -12.95 -2.65 21.09
C SER A 272 -12.05 -3.90 21.00
N CYS A 273 -10.76 -3.76 20.97
CA CYS A 273 -9.81 -4.87 20.87
C CYS A 273 -9.26 -5.32 22.26
N PHE A 274 -10.03 -5.22 23.33
CA PHE A 274 -9.76 -5.82 24.65
C PHE A 274 -10.39 -7.17 24.79
#